data_5f6be5cce231800af0df11b4c76ab2cc
#
_entry.id   5f6be5cce231800af0df11b4c76ab2cc
#
_cell.length_a   1.000
_cell.length_b   1.000
_cell.length_c   1.000
_cell.angle_alpha   90.00
_cell.angle_beta   90.00
_cell.angle_gamma   90.00
#
_symmetry.space_group_name_H-M   'P 1'
#
loop_
_entity.id
_entity.type
_entity.pdbx_description
1 polymer ?
#
loop_
_entity_poly.entity_id
_entity_poly.type
_entity_poly.pdbx_seq_one_letter_code
_entity_poly.pdbx_strand_id
1 'polypeptide(L)'
;MKTLRYRIGQDVKPGILDSEENIRDASSLVNDWDNKNVTIERLNEVKLADLNSLPIVENHDGIAPCVSKESIGKIICIGLNYSDHAEETGQKVPPEPIIFAKATSSVIGPNDNVEIPKKSVKSDWEVELGVIIGKEAKYISESESQSHIAGYCVINDLSEREFQIEHSGQWVKGKSCDTFGPIGPYLVTTDEIPDPQNLKMWLEVNGKKMQ
;
A
#
# COMPACT_ATOMS: atom_id res chain seq x y z
N MET A 1 1.99 -4.51 -14.94
CA MET A 1 3.40 -4.55 -14.45
C MET A 1 3.39 -4.52 -12.91
N LYS A 2 4.27 -5.31 -12.27
CA LYS A 2 4.44 -5.30 -10.80
C LYS A 2 5.80 -4.71 -10.46
N THR A 3 5.83 -3.58 -9.77
CA THR A 3 7.07 -2.95 -9.29
C THR A 3 7.23 -3.19 -7.80
N LEU A 4 8.45 -3.19 -7.31
CA LEU A 4 8.79 -3.38 -5.90
C LEU A 4 10.07 -2.63 -5.55
N ARG A 5 10.37 -2.57 -4.26
CA ARG A 5 11.65 -2.09 -3.74
C ARG A 5 12.29 -3.17 -2.87
N TYR A 6 13.52 -3.50 -3.14
CA TYR A 6 14.25 -4.54 -2.40
C TYR A 6 15.48 -3.97 -1.70
N ARG A 7 15.91 -4.64 -0.62
CA ARG A 7 17.05 -4.20 0.20
C ARG A 7 18.28 -5.01 -0.12
N ILE A 8 19.42 -4.33 -0.19
CA ILE A 8 20.77 -4.93 -0.19
C ILE A 8 21.63 -4.14 0.81
N GLY A 9 21.96 -4.74 1.93
CA GLY A 9 22.63 -4.05 3.03
C GLY A 9 21.82 -2.87 3.54
N GLN A 10 22.36 -1.67 3.42
CA GLN A 10 21.70 -0.42 3.82
C GLN A 10 20.93 0.25 2.66
N ASP A 11 21.10 -0.24 1.44
CA ASP A 11 20.51 0.36 0.26
C ASP A 11 19.15 -0.23 -0.06
N VAL A 12 18.27 0.61 -0.62
CA VAL A 12 17.00 0.19 -1.21
C VAL A 12 17.06 0.47 -2.70
N LYS A 13 16.72 -0.54 -3.51
CA LYS A 13 16.78 -0.47 -4.96
C LYS A 13 15.41 -0.74 -5.59
N PRO A 14 15.14 -0.14 -6.77
CA PRO A 14 13.93 -0.43 -7.52
C PRO A 14 14.03 -1.78 -8.22
N GLY A 15 12.95 -2.55 -8.19
CA GLY A 15 12.82 -3.82 -8.89
C GLY A 15 11.51 -3.88 -9.70
N ILE A 16 11.48 -4.79 -10.65
CA ILE A 16 10.28 -5.15 -11.42
C ILE A 16 10.20 -6.68 -11.41
N LEU A 17 9.01 -7.22 -11.20
CA LEU A 17 8.76 -8.64 -11.30
C LEU A 17 8.55 -9.03 -12.76
N ASP A 18 9.32 -9.99 -13.27
CA ASP A 18 9.13 -10.52 -14.61
C ASP A 18 8.03 -11.61 -14.67
N SER A 19 7.77 -12.18 -15.84
CA SER A 19 6.74 -13.21 -16.04
C SER A 19 7.04 -14.55 -15.37
N GLU A 20 8.28 -14.78 -14.96
CA GLU A 20 8.74 -15.96 -14.24
C GLU A 20 8.83 -15.72 -12.72
N GLU A 21 8.33 -14.56 -12.26
CA GLU A 21 8.37 -14.10 -10.88
C GLU A 21 9.78 -13.80 -10.34
N ASN A 22 10.77 -13.59 -11.23
CA ASN A 22 12.08 -13.11 -10.81
C ASN A 22 12.06 -11.60 -10.61
N ILE A 23 12.77 -11.13 -9.59
CA ILE A 23 13.03 -9.70 -9.41
C ILE A 23 14.12 -9.28 -10.40
N ARG A 24 13.81 -8.29 -11.23
CA ARG A 24 14.77 -7.63 -12.13
C ARG A 24 15.19 -6.29 -11.53
N ASP A 25 16.50 -6.04 -11.47
CA ASP A 25 17.04 -4.75 -11.01
C ASP A 25 16.68 -3.66 -12.02
N ALA A 26 15.84 -2.73 -11.64
CA ALA A 26 15.38 -1.63 -12.47
C ALA A 26 16.21 -0.34 -12.31
N SER A 27 17.37 -0.40 -11.63
CA SER A 27 18.21 0.78 -11.34
C SER A 27 18.74 1.50 -12.58
N SER A 28 18.81 0.82 -13.73
CA SER A 28 19.14 1.45 -15.03
C SER A 28 17.98 2.23 -15.64
N LEU A 29 16.75 1.98 -15.20
CA LEU A 29 15.55 2.63 -15.71
C LEU A 29 15.10 3.78 -14.80
N VAL A 30 15.12 3.56 -13.48
CA VAL A 30 14.68 4.52 -12.46
C VAL A 30 15.62 4.49 -11.27
N ASN A 31 15.76 5.62 -10.56
CA ASN A 31 16.57 5.66 -9.35
C ASN A 31 15.85 5.01 -8.15
N ASP A 32 14.54 5.18 -8.07
CA ASP A 32 13.69 4.60 -7.03
C ASP A 32 12.22 4.68 -7.51
N TRP A 33 11.31 3.94 -6.86
CA TRP A 33 9.87 4.10 -7.02
C TRP A 33 9.37 5.22 -6.11
N ASP A 34 9.78 6.43 -6.42
CA ASP A 34 9.43 7.69 -5.75
C ASP A 34 8.30 8.45 -6.48
N ASN A 35 7.93 9.63 -6.00
CA ASN A 35 6.90 10.46 -6.59
C ASN A 35 7.19 10.92 -8.03
N LYS A 36 8.43 10.83 -8.50
CA LYS A 36 8.80 11.16 -9.89
C LYS A 36 8.66 9.95 -10.81
N ASN A 37 8.79 8.75 -10.25
CA ASN A 37 8.84 7.50 -11.01
C ASN A 37 7.57 6.65 -10.91
N VAL A 38 6.63 6.99 -9.99
CA VAL A 38 5.31 6.35 -9.92
C VAL A 38 4.22 7.16 -10.64
N THR A 39 4.59 8.13 -11.47
CA THR A 39 3.64 8.81 -12.36
C THR A 39 3.17 7.86 -13.47
N ILE A 40 1.95 8.07 -13.95
CA ILE A 40 1.35 7.23 -15.00
C ILE A 40 2.21 7.24 -16.26
N GLU A 41 2.70 8.42 -16.65
CA GLU A 41 3.57 8.60 -17.81
C GLU A 41 4.86 7.79 -17.65
N ARG A 42 5.52 7.90 -16.50
CA ARG A 42 6.79 7.22 -16.26
C ARG A 42 6.63 5.70 -16.17
N LEU A 43 5.58 5.22 -15.53
CA LEU A 43 5.27 3.78 -15.49
C LEU A 43 5.00 3.23 -16.90
N ASN A 44 4.32 3.98 -17.75
CA ASN A 44 4.10 3.59 -19.15
C ASN A 44 5.40 3.56 -19.96
N GLU A 45 6.33 4.49 -19.74
CA GLU A 45 7.66 4.43 -20.36
C GLU A 45 8.44 3.19 -19.93
N VAL A 46 8.45 2.90 -18.61
CA VAL A 46 9.16 1.73 -18.06
C VAL A 46 8.59 0.41 -18.58
N LYS A 47 7.29 0.32 -18.81
CA LYS A 47 6.64 -0.87 -19.41
C LYS A 47 7.18 -1.22 -20.81
N LEU A 48 7.74 -0.26 -21.52
CA LEU A 48 8.31 -0.49 -22.87
C LEU A 48 9.72 -1.10 -22.80
N ALA A 49 10.33 -1.16 -21.64
CA ALA A 49 11.66 -1.74 -21.49
C ALA A 49 11.64 -3.28 -21.66
N ASP A 50 12.69 -3.80 -22.27
CA ASP A 50 12.92 -5.25 -22.30
C ASP A 50 13.39 -5.72 -20.93
N LEU A 51 12.47 -6.30 -20.13
CA LEU A 51 12.77 -6.78 -18.78
C LEU A 51 13.81 -7.90 -18.78
N ASN A 52 13.94 -8.68 -19.88
CA ASN A 52 14.92 -9.76 -19.96
C ASN A 52 16.35 -9.21 -20.08
N SER A 53 16.52 -7.97 -20.50
CA SER A 53 17.83 -7.31 -20.52
C SER A 53 18.29 -6.81 -19.15
N LEU A 54 17.39 -6.76 -18.14
CA LEU A 54 17.72 -6.30 -16.80
C LEU A 54 18.32 -7.44 -15.97
N PRO A 55 19.29 -7.14 -15.08
CA PRO A 55 19.89 -8.15 -14.20
C PRO A 55 18.86 -8.80 -13.30
N ILE A 56 18.94 -10.12 -13.10
CA ILE A 56 18.19 -10.84 -12.07
C ILE A 56 18.80 -10.53 -10.69
N VAL A 57 17.93 -10.27 -9.72
CA VAL A 57 18.31 -10.12 -8.32
C VAL A 57 18.24 -11.49 -7.65
N GLU A 58 19.39 -12.18 -7.56
CA GLU A 58 19.44 -13.52 -6.99
C GLU A 58 19.26 -13.53 -5.46
N ASN A 59 19.73 -12.47 -4.78
CA ASN A 59 19.66 -12.36 -3.32
C ASN A 59 19.28 -10.94 -2.91
N HIS A 60 18.47 -10.82 -1.86
CA HIS A 60 18.11 -9.57 -1.23
C HIS A 60 17.80 -9.77 0.26
N ASP A 61 17.95 -8.71 1.07
CA ASP A 61 17.77 -8.75 2.52
C ASP A 61 16.32 -8.47 2.97
N GLY A 62 15.40 -8.34 2.01
CA GLY A 62 13.98 -8.11 2.27
C GLY A 62 13.34 -7.15 1.27
N ILE A 63 12.04 -7.00 1.39
CA ILE A 63 11.24 -6.09 0.58
C ILE A 63 10.95 -4.82 1.40
N ALA A 64 11.23 -3.66 0.81
CA ALA A 64 10.90 -2.36 1.37
C ALA A 64 9.45 -1.97 1.00
N PRO A 65 8.89 -0.87 1.54
CA PRO A 65 7.62 -0.33 1.06
C PRO A 65 7.63 -0.20 -0.46
N CYS A 66 6.54 -0.60 -1.14
CA CYS A 66 6.49 -0.65 -2.61
C CYS A 66 6.68 0.72 -3.30
N VAL A 67 6.51 1.81 -2.56
CA VAL A 67 6.89 3.19 -2.95
C VAL A 67 7.79 3.81 -1.90
N SER A 68 8.62 4.78 -2.31
CA SER A 68 9.53 5.48 -1.38
C SER A 68 8.74 6.22 -0.31
N LYS A 69 9.02 5.90 0.96
CA LYS A 69 8.33 6.48 2.13
C LYS A 69 8.47 8.01 2.15
N GLU A 70 9.64 8.51 1.79
CA GLU A 70 9.96 9.93 1.73
C GLU A 70 9.15 10.69 0.68
N SER A 71 8.58 9.96 -0.29
CA SER A 71 7.75 10.51 -1.36
C SER A 71 6.26 10.52 -1.03
N ILE A 72 5.85 9.89 0.07
CA ILE A 72 4.45 9.83 0.47
C ILE A 72 4.07 11.13 1.20
N GLY A 73 3.34 11.99 0.52
CA GLY A 73 2.87 13.25 1.12
C GLY A 73 1.68 13.06 2.07
N LYS A 74 0.79 12.13 1.77
CA LYS A 74 -0.43 11.84 2.54
C LYS A 74 -0.81 10.37 2.42
N ILE A 75 -1.40 9.83 3.49
CA ILE A 75 -2.13 8.57 3.49
C ILE A 75 -3.54 8.90 3.94
N ILE A 76 -4.48 8.85 3.01
CA ILE A 76 -5.89 9.11 3.26
C ILE A 76 -6.61 7.77 3.24
N CYS A 77 -7.36 7.48 4.29
CA CYS A 77 -8.08 6.24 4.48
C CYS A 77 -9.58 6.51 4.46
N ILE A 78 -10.33 5.52 3.99
CA ILE A 78 -11.79 5.54 3.96
C ILE A 78 -12.29 4.46 4.92
N GLY A 79 -13.01 4.86 5.96
CA GLY A 79 -13.58 3.94 6.95
C GLY A 79 -14.90 3.34 6.48
N LEU A 80 -15.18 2.08 6.89
CA LEU A 80 -16.40 1.34 6.57
C LEU A 80 -16.71 1.27 5.06
N ASN A 81 -15.67 1.08 4.27
CA ASN A 81 -15.72 1.12 2.80
C ASN A 81 -15.94 -0.25 2.14
N TYR A 82 -16.10 -1.33 2.94
CA TYR A 82 -16.45 -2.67 2.49
C TYR A 82 -17.82 -3.06 3.05
N SER A 83 -18.71 -3.53 2.18
CA SER A 83 -20.08 -3.88 2.56
C SER A 83 -20.15 -5.03 3.56
N ASP A 84 -19.33 -6.07 3.36
CA ASP A 84 -19.23 -7.22 4.26
C ASP A 84 -18.70 -6.82 5.65
N HIS A 85 -17.72 -5.92 5.73
CA HIS A 85 -17.24 -5.40 7.00
C HIS A 85 -18.33 -4.60 7.76
N ALA A 86 -19.14 -3.82 7.04
CA ALA A 86 -20.27 -3.11 7.64
C ALA A 86 -21.31 -4.10 8.20
N GLU A 87 -21.59 -5.20 7.49
CA GLU A 87 -22.50 -6.26 7.94
C GLU A 87 -21.96 -6.97 9.20
N GLU A 88 -20.68 -7.37 9.22
CA GLU A 88 -20.02 -8.02 10.35
C GLU A 88 -20.07 -7.19 11.64
N THR A 89 -19.88 -5.89 11.51
CA THR A 89 -19.89 -4.94 12.63
C THR A 89 -21.30 -4.45 13.01
N GLY A 90 -22.33 -4.86 12.26
CA GLY A 90 -23.71 -4.42 12.44
C GLY A 90 -23.93 -2.92 12.21
N GLN A 91 -23.00 -2.28 11.48
CA GLN A 91 -23.07 -0.87 11.15
C GLN A 91 -23.73 -0.66 9.80
N LYS A 92 -24.44 0.46 9.66
CA LYS A 92 -24.97 0.88 8.37
C LYS A 92 -23.85 1.49 7.53
N VAL A 93 -23.86 1.17 6.23
CA VAL A 93 -22.99 1.89 5.28
C VAL A 93 -23.24 3.39 5.44
N PRO A 94 -22.20 4.19 5.71
CA PRO A 94 -22.37 5.62 5.91
C PRO A 94 -22.83 6.32 4.62
N PRO A 95 -23.62 7.41 4.69
CA PRO A 95 -24.12 8.10 3.51
C PRO A 95 -23.03 8.84 2.72
N GLU A 96 -21.88 9.07 3.34
CA GLU A 96 -20.68 9.67 2.74
C GLU A 96 -19.44 9.00 3.31
N PRO A 97 -18.30 9.03 2.60
CA PRO A 97 -17.06 8.39 3.07
C PRO A 97 -16.58 8.95 4.40
N ILE A 98 -16.28 8.07 5.37
CA ILE A 98 -15.60 8.46 6.60
C ILE A 98 -14.11 8.61 6.27
N ILE A 99 -13.62 9.84 6.29
CA ILE A 99 -12.23 10.14 5.92
C ILE A 99 -11.37 10.27 7.17
N PHE A 100 -10.25 9.55 7.20
CA PHE A 100 -9.21 9.74 8.22
C PHE A 100 -7.82 9.64 7.58
N ALA A 101 -6.77 9.85 8.35
CA ALA A 101 -5.40 9.80 7.87
C ALA A 101 -4.55 8.87 8.73
N LYS A 102 -3.54 8.26 8.09
CA LYS A 102 -2.38 7.68 8.78
C LYS A 102 -1.17 8.59 8.61
N ALA A 103 -0.36 8.71 9.65
CA ALA A 103 0.91 9.40 9.54
C ALA A 103 1.84 8.62 8.57
N THR A 104 2.55 9.34 7.71
CA THR A 104 3.51 8.71 6.80
C THR A 104 4.66 8.02 7.53
N SER A 105 4.94 8.41 8.79
CA SER A 105 5.89 7.73 9.67
C SER A 105 5.51 6.29 10.01
N SER A 106 4.23 5.92 9.91
CA SER A 106 3.76 4.55 10.15
C SER A 106 4.16 3.55 9.07
N VAL A 107 4.57 4.01 7.89
CA VAL A 107 4.87 3.15 6.73
C VAL A 107 6.13 2.33 6.95
N ILE A 108 5.99 1.02 6.74
CA ILE A 108 7.06 0.02 6.72
C ILE A 108 6.90 -0.94 5.55
N GLY A 109 7.90 -1.76 5.27
CA GLY A 109 7.81 -2.83 4.28
C GLY A 109 6.84 -3.92 4.69
N PRO A 110 6.39 -4.75 3.73
CA PRO A 110 5.32 -5.74 3.96
C PRO A 110 5.70 -6.82 4.98
N ASN A 111 6.99 -7.09 5.14
CA ASN A 111 7.50 -8.12 6.04
C ASN A 111 8.32 -7.53 7.21
N ASP A 112 8.30 -6.23 7.40
CA ASP A 112 8.98 -5.58 8.52
C ASP A 112 8.23 -5.86 9.83
N ASN A 113 8.95 -5.86 10.94
CA ASN A 113 8.35 -6.06 12.25
C ASN A 113 7.48 -4.87 12.65
N VAL A 114 6.27 -5.17 13.09
CA VAL A 114 5.37 -4.18 13.70
C VAL A 114 5.74 -4.01 15.16
N GLU A 115 5.98 -2.79 15.60
CA GLU A 115 6.23 -2.46 16.99
C GLU A 115 4.94 -2.09 17.71
N ILE A 116 4.52 -2.94 18.66
CA ILE A 116 3.33 -2.68 19.45
C ILE A 116 3.60 -1.51 20.42
N PRO A 117 2.77 -0.44 20.40
CA PRO A 117 2.98 0.73 21.25
C PRO A 117 2.93 0.37 22.74
N LYS A 118 3.66 1.11 23.56
CA LYS A 118 3.58 0.95 25.03
C LYS A 118 2.14 1.13 25.51
N LYS A 119 1.69 0.22 26.36
CA LYS A 119 0.32 0.15 26.93
C LYS A 119 -0.76 -0.21 25.91
N SER A 120 -0.42 -0.60 24.69
CA SER A 120 -1.38 -1.17 23.76
C SER A 120 -1.90 -2.49 24.28
N VAL A 121 -3.22 -2.66 24.24
CA VAL A 121 -3.91 -3.89 24.62
C VAL A 121 -4.95 -4.33 23.59
N LYS A 122 -5.19 -3.49 22.56
CA LYS A 122 -6.21 -3.71 21.52
C LYS A 122 -5.67 -3.45 20.12
N SER A 123 -4.43 -3.87 19.87
CA SER A 123 -3.88 -3.85 18.50
C SER A 123 -4.60 -4.85 17.62
N ASP A 124 -4.97 -4.43 16.43
CA ASP A 124 -5.81 -5.15 15.49
C ASP A 124 -5.31 -4.97 14.06
N TRP A 125 -5.63 -5.90 13.18
CA TRP A 125 -5.26 -5.92 11.77
C TRP A 125 -6.43 -5.49 10.89
N GLU A 126 -6.13 -4.96 9.72
CA GLU A 126 -7.09 -4.68 8.66
C GLU A 126 -6.40 -4.86 7.30
N VAL A 127 -6.75 -5.91 6.53
CA VAL A 127 -6.29 -5.99 5.15
C VAL A 127 -7.09 -5.02 4.29
N GLU A 128 -6.36 -4.20 3.53
CA GLU A 128 -6.94 -3.11 2.75
C GLU A 128 -6.34 -3.03 1.34
N LEU A 129 -7.12 -2.51 0.39
CA LEU A 129 -6.63 -2.12 -0.92
C LEU A 129 -6.04 -0.72 -0.85
N GLY A 130 -4.73 -0.63 -1.04
CA GLY A 130 -4.03 0.64 -1.20
C GLY A 130 -4.11 1.14 -2.64
N VAL A 131 -4.40 2.43 -2.82
CA VAL A 131 -4.46 3.09 -4.14
C VAL A 131 -3.34 4.12 -4.21
N ILE A 132 -2.44 3.99 -5.19
CA ILE A 132 -1.35 4.94 -5.42
C ILE A 132 -1.77 5.94 -6.50
N ILE A 133 -1.82 7.21 -6.12
CA ILE A 133 -2.15 8.30 -7.05
C ILE A 133 -0.91 8.65 -7.87
N GLY A 134 -1.01 8.57 -9.19
CA GLY A 134 0.09 8.80 -10.14
C GLY A 134 -0.01 10.09 -10.95
N LYS A 135 -1.08 10.85 -10.76
CA LYS A 135 -1.31 12.13 -11.42
C LYS A 135 -2.02 13.09 -10.49
N GLU A 136 -1.63 14.35 -10.49
CA GLU A 136 -2.29 15.39 -9.70
C GLU A 136 -3.79 15.47 -10.04
N ALA A 137 -4.62 15.55 -9.00
CA ALA A 137 -6.07 15.62 -9.13
C ALA A 137 -6.64 16.70 -8.21
N LYS A 138 -7.47 17.60 -8.75
CA LYS A 138 -8.20 18.60 -8.00
C LYS A 138 -9.52 18.91 -8.69
N TYR A 139 -10.64 18.74 -7.97
CA TYR A 139 -11.99 18.97 -8.50
C TYR A 139 -12.32 18.18 -9.78
N ILE A 140 -11.75 16.99 -9.92
CA ILE A 140 -12.06 16.07 -11.04
C ILE A 140 -13.43 15.42 -10.81
N SER A 141 -14.05 14.95 -11.89
CA SER A 141 -15.26 14.14 -11.82
C SER A 141 -14.94 12.71 -11.37
N GLU A 142 -15.93 11.99 -10.88
CA GLU A 142 -15.82 10.56 -10.52
C GLU A 142 -15.34 9.73 -11.73
N SER A 143 -15.88 10.01 -12.92
CA SER A 143 -15.50 9.30 -14.15
C SER A 143 -14.04 9.50 -14.58
N GLU A 144 -13.40 10.56 -14.14
CA GLU A 144 -11.99 10.84 -14.40
C GLU A 144 -11.05 10.17 -13.39
N SER A 145 -11.55 9.75 -12.22
CA SER A 145 -10.75 9.29 -11.09
C SER A 145 -9.77 8.18 -11.45
N GLN A 146 -10.22 7.19 -12.23
CA GLN A 146 -9.40 6.05 -12.65
C GLN A 146 -8.16 6.47 -13.47
N SER A 147 -8.26 7.55 -14.23
CA SER A 147 -7.15 8.07 -15.04
C SER A 147 -6.04 8.74 -14.21
N HIS A 148 -6.23 8.89 -12.90
CA HIS A 148 -5.25 9.46 -11.97
C HIS A 148 -4.56 8.41 -11.10
N ILE A 149 -4.94 7.13 -11.23
CA ILE A 149 -4.38 6.03 -10.44
C ILE A 149 -3.17 5.43 -11.14
N ALA A 150 -2.03 5.38 -10.44
CA ALA A 150 -0.82 4.69 -10.90
C ALA A 150 -0.96 3.16 -10.79
N GLY A 151 -1.59 2.69 -9.73
CA GLY A 151 -1.78 1.28 -9.44
C GLY A 151 -2.26 1.03 -8.02
N TYR A 152 -2.23 -0.23 -7.66
CA TYR A 152 -2.76 -0.75 -6.41
C TYR A 152 -1.70 -1.53 -5.64
N CYS A 153 -1.86 -1.62 -4.33
CA CYS A 153 -1.02 -2.42 -3.46
C CYS A 153 -1.85 -2.98 -2.30
N VAL A 154 -1.29 -3.92 -1.56
CA VAL A 154 -1.87 -4.34 -0.29
C VAL A 154 -1.32 -3.44 0.81
N ILE A 155 -2.17 -3.06 1.73
CA ILE A 155 -1.79 -2.38 2.97
C ILE A 155 -2.44 -3.09 4.16
N ASN A 156 -1.74 -3.14 5.27
CA ASN A 156 -2.33 -3.52 6.55
C ASN A 156 -2.58 -2.23 7.35
N ASP A 157 -3.84 -1.81 7.44
CA ASP A 157 -4.24 -0.63 8.22
C ASP A 157 -4.33 -0.97 9.71
N LEU A 158 -3.18 -1.35 10.29
CA LEU A 158 -3.07 -1.68 11.71
C LEU A 158 -3.64 -0.57 12.59
N SER A 159 -4.36 -1.01 13.62
CA SER A 159 -5.12 -0.12 14.49
C SER A 159 -4.90 -0.49 15.95
N GLU A 160 -4.65 0.48 16.80
CA GLU A 160 -4.81 0.31 18.25
C GLU A 160 -6.20 0.83 18.61
N ARG A 161 -7.14 -0.08 18.87
CA ARG A 161 -8.57 0.24 18.99
C ARG A 161 -8.88 1.09 20.22
N GLU A 162 -8.18 0.89 21.34
CA GLU A 162 -8.36 1.74 22.53
C GLU A 162 -7.97 3.19 22.21
N PHE A 163 -6.81 3.40 21.57
CA PHE A 163 -6.34 4.75 21.22
C PHE A 163 -7.22 5.39 20.16
N GLN A 164 -7.75 4.60 19.22
CA GLN A 164 -8.60 5.05 18.13
C GLN A 164 -9.96 5.53 18.64
N ILE A 165 -10.62 4.72 19.47
CA ILE A 165 -12.05 4.87 19.79
C ILE A 165 -12.27 5.38 21.22
N GLU A 166 -11.59 4.78 22.20
CA GLU A 166 -11.88 5.01 23.61
C GLU A 166 -11.21 6.29 24.14
N HIS A 167 -10.11 6.72 23.50
CA HIS A 167 -9.42 7.97 23.84
C HIS A 167 -9.94 9.15 23.00
N SER A 168 -11.15 9.61 23.29
CA SER A 168 -11.78 10.80 22.66
C SER A 168 -12.14 10.66 21.18
N GLY A 169 -12.15 9.46 20.61
CA GLY A 169 -12.61 9.18 19.25
C GLY A 169 -11.78 9.83 18.12
N GLN A 170 -10.54 10.19 18.39
CA GLN A 170 -9.61 10.69 17.37
C GLN A 170 -8.87 9.52 16.72
N TRP A 171 -9.38 9.03 15.61
CA TRP A 171 -8.90 7.82 14.96
C TRP A 171 -7.40 7.83 14.65
N VAL A 172 -6.85 8.98 14.28
CA VAL A 172 -5.43 9.11 13.97
C VAL A 172 -4.51 8.60 15.09
N LYS A 173 -4.93 8.68 16.35
CA LYS A 173 -4.13 8.19 17.49
C LYS A 173 -3.88 6.69 17.44
N GLY A 174 -4.89 5.91 17.07
CA GLY A 174 -4.77 4.45 16.97
C GLY A 174 -4.30 3.98 15.58
N LYS A 175 -4.51 4.79 14.57
CA LYS A 175 -4.17 4.48 13.16
C LYS A 175 -2.75 4.88 12.77
N SER A 176 -2.08 5.72 13.53
CA SER A 176 -0.79 6.33 13.17
C SER A 176 0.35 6.00 14.12
N CYS A 177 0.24 4.92 14.89
CA CYS A 177 1.39 4.41 15.64
C CYS A 177 2.52 4.05 14.66
N ASP A 178 3.76 4.23 15.08
CA ASP A 178 4.92 3.88 14.27
C ASP A 178 4.82 2.41 13.84
N THR A 179 5.22 2.10 12.61
CA THR A 179 5.15 0.78 11.99
C THR A 179 3.74 0.22 11.71
N PHE A 180 2.67 0.97 11.96
CA PHE A 180 1.28 0.51 11.77
C PHE A 180 0.75 0.61 10.32
N GLY A 181 1.64 0.73 9.35
CA GLY A 181 1.31 0.81 7.93
C GLY A 181 2.21 -0.06 7.03
N PRO A 182 2.26 -1.39 7.22
CA PRO A 182 2.92 -2.26 6.25
C PRO A 182 2.29 -2.12 4.87
N ILE A 183 3.09 -1.85 3.83
CA ILE A 183 2.64 -1.62 2.45
C ILE A 183 3.46 -2.43 1.45
N GLY A 184 2.80 -3.09 0.53
CA GLY A 184 3.43 -3.87 -0.54
C GLY A 184 2.91 -5.30 -0.60
N PRO A 185 3.70 -6.28 -1.14
CA PRO A 185 5.08 -6.13 -1.63
C PRO A 185 5.21 -5.36 -2.94
N TYR A 186 4.15 -5.28 -3.75
CA TYR A 186 4.16 -4.71 -5.09
C TYR A 186 3.28 -3.47 -5.20
N LEU A 187 3.68 -2.53 -6.05
CA LEU A 187 2.78 -1.66 -6.75
C LEU A 187 2.41 -2.36 -8.06
N VAL A 188 1.13 -2.70 -8.21
CA VAL A 188 0.55 -3.35 -9.39
C VAL A 188 -0.13 -2.29 -10.25
N THR A 189 0.33 -2.09 -11.46
CA THR A 189 -0.23 -1.06 -12.35
C THR A 189 -1.66 -1.39 -12.80
N THR A 190 -2.46 -0.38 -13.12
CA THR A 190 -3.91 -0.48 -13.37
C THR A 190 -4.29 -1.42 -14.49
N ASP A 191 -3.44 -1.61 -15.50
CA ASP A 191 -3.66 -2.55 -16.61
C ASP A 191 -3.70 -4.02 -16.17
N GLU A 192 -3.09 -4.37 -15.04
CA GLU A 192 -3.16 -5.70 -14.46
C GLU A 192 -4.39 -5.92 -13.57
N ILE A 193 -5.08 -4.84 -13.19
CA ILE A 193 -6.26 -4.86 -12.32
C ILE A 193 -7.38 -4.05 -13.00
N PRO A 194 -8.03 -4.63 -14.00
CA PRO A 194 -9.05 -3.92 -14.78
C PRO A 194 -10.33 -3.61 -13.98
N ASP A 195 -10.61 -4.37 -12.94
CA ASP A 195 -11.77 -4.18 -12.06
C ASP A 195 -11.37 -4.29 -10.58
N PRO A 196 -10.99 -3.17 -9.94
CA PRO A 196 -10.60 -3.16 -8.53
C PRO A 196 -11.78 -3.43 -7.58
N GLN A 197 -13.02 -3.32 -8.04
CA GLN A 197 -14.21 -3.61 -7.23
C GLN A 197 -14.51 -5.11 -7.12
N ASN A 198 -13.85 -5.96 -7.91
CA ASN A 198 -14.04 -7.40 -7.93
C ASN A 198 -12.80 -8.18 -7.46
N LEU A 199 -12.03 -7.62 -6.54
CA LEU A 199 -10.89 -8.26 -5.94
C LEU A 199 -11.32 -9.07 -4.71
N LYS A 200 -10.69 -10.24 -4.51
CA LYS A 200 -10.84 -11.01 -3.28
C LYS A 200 -9.71 -10.61 -2.33
N MET A 201 -10.06 -10.32 -1.09
CA MET A 201 -9.10 -10.06 -0.03
C MET A 201 -9.34 -11.03 1.14
N TRP A 202 -8.26 -11.41 1.79
CA TRP A 202 -8.32 -12.18 3.05
C TRP A 202 -7.06 -11.92 3.87
N LEU A 203 -7.17 -12.21 5.16
CA LEU A 203 -6.08 -12.12 6.11
C LEU A 203 -6.06 -13.36 6.99
N GLU A 204 -4.86 -13.87 7.23
CA GLU A 204 -4.64 -14.99 8.13
C GLU A 204 -3.65 -14.60 9.23
N VAL A 205 -3.91 -15.08 10.44
CA VAL A 205 -3.01 -14.97 11.59
C VAL A 205 -2.69 -16.37 12.09
N ASN A 206 -1.41 -16.73 12.09
CA ASN A 206 -0.94 -18.06 12.48
C ASN A 206 -1.66 -19.21 11.75
N GLY A 207 -1.92 -19.05 10.47
CA GLY A 207 -2.59 -20.03 9.63
C GLY A 207 -4.11 -20.13 9.83
N LYS A 208 -4.70 -19.21 10.58
CA LYS A 208 -6.15 -19.13 10.75
C LYS A 208 -6.68 -17.90 10.01
N LYS A 209 -7.67 -18.11 9.14
CA LYS A 209 -8.36 -17.02 8.45
C LYS A 209 -9.12 -16.17 9.48
N MET A 210 -8.84 -14.85 9.45
CA MET A 210 -9.40 -13.88 10.39
C MET A 210 -10.23 -12.81 9.69
N GLN A 211 -9.97 -12.54 8.40
CA GLN A 211 -10.70 -11.57 7.60
C GLN A 211 -10.87 -12.09 6.17
#